data_47d2fc6825bc81428cf75a46192655d3
#
_entry.id   47d2fc6825bc81428cf75a46192655d3
#
_cell.length_a   1.000
_cell.length_b   1.000
_cell.length_c   1.000
_cell.angle_alpha   90.00
_cell.angle_beta   90.00
_cell.angle_gamma   90.00
#
_symmetry.space_group_name_H-M   'P 1'
#
loop_
_entity.id
_entity.type
_entity.pdbx_description
1 polymer ?
#
loop_
_entity_poly.entity_id
_entity_poly.type
_entity_poly.pdbx_seq_one_letter_code
_entity_poly.pdbx_strand_id
1 'polypeptide(L)'
;MLKTYLATSKQTIEQWLNTILKSPIPEYERLYESMNYSLLQGGKRIRPILTKAVLESMNMDASLYKEFLCALECIHTYSLVHDDLPAMDNDDYRRGNLTNHKVYGDGLAILAGDGLLTYAFQLCSENKTASANQKIKAIQCLATAAGPGGMVGGQAFDLLSEGKHIPLEELKVLHGGKTGALFNAAIELGLILSNAEKE
;
A
#
# COMPACT_ATOMS: atom_id res chain seq x y z
N MET A 1 11.39 -15.66 18.32
CA MET A 1 9.93 -15.48 18.20
C MET A 1 9.57 -14.36 17.21
N LEU A 2 9.87 -13.06 17.47
CA LEU A 2 9.49 -11.96 16.56
C LEU A 2 10.07 -12.09 15.14
N LYS A 3 11.37 -12.35 14.99
CA LYS A 3 12.00 -12.50 13.67
C LYS A 3 11.38 -13.62 12.83
N THR A 4 11.03 -14.74 13.46
CA THR A 4 10.36 -15.86 12.79
C THR A 4 8.95 -15.44 12.33
N TYR A 5 8.17 -14.79 13.20
CA TYR A 5 6.84 -14.28 12.86
C TYR A 5 6.87 -13.33 11.67
N LEU A 6 7.78 -12.36 11.68
CA LEU A 6 7.93 -11.42 10.55
C LEU A 6 8.29 -12.14 9.25
N ALA A 7 9.19 -13.12 9.30
CA ALA A 7 9.61 -13.86 8.11
C ALA A 7 8.48 -14.73 7.53
N THR A 8 7.77 -15.48 8.38
CA THR A 8 6.64 -16.33 7.93
C THR A 8 5.47 -15.47 7.44
N SER A 9 5.13 -14.39 8.12
CA SER A 9 4.06 -13.48 7.69
C SER A 9 4.40 -12.79 6.38
N LYS A 10 5.65 -12.34 6.19
CA LYS A 10 6.11 -11.81 4.91
C LYS A 10 5.91 -12.83 3.79
N GLN A 11 6.36 -14.08 3.98
CA GLN A 11 6.22 -15.13 2.98
C GLN A 11 4.74 -15.38 2.62
N THR A 12 3.86 -15.42 3.60
CA THR A 12 2.42 -15.58 3.40
C THR A 12 1.82 -14.45 2.55
N ILE A 13 2.17 -13.20 2.89
CA ILE A 13 1.69 -12.02 2.15
C ILE A 13 2.22 -12.02 0.71
N GLU A 14 3.49 -12.35 0.49
CA GLU A 14 4.07 -12.45 -0.84
C GLU A 14 3.39 -13.54 -1.69
N GLN A 15 2.99 -14.67 -1.09
CA GLN A 15 2.17 -15.67 -1.78
C GLN A 15 0.81 -15.11 -2.20
N TRP A 16 0.14 -14.33 -1.36
CA TRP A 16 -1.14 -13.69 -1.73
C TRP A 16 -0.96 -12.66 -2.85
N LEU A 17 0.03 -11.77 -2.73
CA LEU A 17 0.33 -10.74 -3.74
C LEU A 17 0.60 -11.34 -5.13
N ASN A 18 1.27 -12.48 -5.21
CA ASN A 18 1.53 -13.18 -6.48
C ASN A 18 0.27 -13.68 -7.20
N THR A 19 -0.89 -13.68 -6.54
CA THR A 19 -2.14 -14.24 -7.10
C THR A 19 -3.17 -13.18 -7.49
N ILE A 20 -3.00 -11.93 -7.06
CA ILE A 20 -4.07 -10.92 -7.18
C ILE A 20 -4.12 -10.22 -8.54
N LEU A 21 -2.99 -9.98 -9.19
CA LEU A 21 -2.91 -9.22 -10.43
C LEU A 21 -2.77 -10.16 -11.64
N LYS A 22 -3.86 -10.31 -12.38
CA LYS A 22 -3.89 -11.07 -13.65
C LYS A 22 -4.62 -10.26 -14.70
N SER A 23 -4.03 -10.14 -15.87
CA SER A 23 -4.68 -9.42 -16.99
C SER A 23 -5.97 -10.13 -17.39
N PRO A 24 -7.09 -9.41 -17.55
CA PRO A 24 -8.35 -9.97 -18.03
C PRO A 24 -8.34 -10.23 -19.55
N ILE A 25 -7.48 -9.52 -20.29
CA ILE A 25 -7.36 -9.65 -21.74
C ILE A 25 -5.89 -9.44 -22.17
N PRO A 26 -5.45 -10.04 -23.28
CA PRO A 26 -4.05 -9.94 -23.73
C PRO A 26 -3.55 -8.51 -23.97
N GLU A 27 -4.41 -7.62 -24.45
CA GLU A 27 -4.07 -6.24 -24.77
C GLU A 27 -3.64 -5.41 -23.55
N TYR A 28 -4.04 -5.82 -22.34
CA TYR A 28 -3.66 -5.14 -21.09
C TYR A 28 -2.46 -5.80 -20.39
N GLU A 29 -1.93 -6.91 -20.91
CA GLU A 29 -0.86 -7.69 -20.27
C GLU A 29 0.32 -6.80 -19.84
N ARG A 30 0.74 -5.89 -20.73
CA ARG A 30 1.89 -5.02 -20.47
C ARG A 30 1.70 -4.08 -19.26
N LEU A 31 0.46 -3.63 -19.02
CA LEU A 31 0.12 -2.86 -17.82
C LEU A 31 0.23 -3.72 -16.57
N TYR A 32 -0.34 -4.92 -16.61
CA TYR A 32 -0.30 -5.86 -15.48
C TYR A 32 1.11 -6.36 -15.17
N GLU A 33 1.96 -6.56 -16.18
CA GLU A 33 3.40 -6.81 -15.99
C GLU A 33 4.07 -5.67 -15.24
N SER A 34 3.81 -4.42 -15.64
CA SER A 34 4.36 -3.22 -14.99
C SER A 34 3.90 -3.09 -13.54
N MET A 35 2.61 -3.31 -13.27
CA MET A 35 2.05 -3.33 -11.91
C MET A 35 2.70 -4.43 -11.04
N ASN A 36 2.76 -5.67 -11.58
CA ASN A 36 3.39 -6.80 -10.89
C ASN A 36 4.88 -6.59 -10.64
N TYR A 37 5.60 -6.01 -11.61
CA TYR A 37 7.01 -5.71 -11.46
C TYR A 37 7.29 -4.94 -10.17
N SER A 38 6.57 -3.85 -9.92
CA SER A 38 6.76 -3.05 -8.70
C SER A 38 6.21 -3.73 -7.44
N LEU A 39 5.04 -4.36 -7.55
CA LEU A 39 4.38 -5.00 -6.40
C LEU A 39 5.21 -6.17 -5.85
N LEU A 40 5.89 -6.92 -6.73
CA LEU A 40 6.61 -8.15 -6.39
C LEU A 40 8.13 -7.95 -6.19
N GLN A 41 8.65 -6.73 -6.30
CA GLN A 41 10.08 -6.42 -6.04
C GLN A 41 10.53 -6.65 -4.58
N GLY A 42 9.71 -7.28 -3.77
CA GLY A 42 10.02 -7.55 -2.38
C GLY A 42 9.75 -6.37 -1.45
N GLY A 43 10.45 -6.33 -0.33
CA GLY A 43 10.24 -5.36 0.74
C GLY A 43 9.99 -6.03 2.07
N LYS A 44 9.81 -5.23 3.13
CA LYS A 44 9.57 -5.75 4.50
C LYS A 44 8.12 -6.15 4.76
N ARG A 45 7.18 -5.71 3.93
CA ARG A 45 5.73 -5.98 4.06
C ARG A 45 5.16 -5.63 5.44
N ILE A 46 5.73 -4.64 6.12
CA ILE A 46 5.38 -4.34 7.53
C ILE A 46 3.92 -3.92 7.68
N ARG A 47 3.37 -3.12 6.74
CA ARG A 47 1.99 -2.64 6.83
C ARG A 47 0.97 -3.78 6.82
N PRO A 48 0.94 -4.67 5.82
CA PRO A 48 0.02 -5.83 5.88
C PRO A 48 0.36 -6.81 7.02
N ILE A 49 1.63 -6.92 7.47
CA ILE A 49 1.97 -7.73 8.65
C ILE A 49 1.34 -7.15 9.92
N LEU A 50 1.28 -5.83 10.07
CA LEU A 50 0.60 -5.18 11.21
C LEU A 50 -0.90 -5.50 11.20
N THR A 51 -1.57 -5.34 10.06
CA THR A 51 -3.00 -5.72 9.93
C THR A 51 -3.22 -7.18 10.27
N LYS A 52 -2.34 -8.08 9.76
CA LYS A 52 -2.37 -9.51 10.08
C LYS A 52 -2.22 -9.76 11.58
N ALA A 53 -1.26 -9.11 12.22
CA ALA A 53 -1.01 -9.26 13.65
C ALA A 53 -2.21 -8.81 14.51
N VAL A 54 -2.87 -7.72 14.13
CA VAL A 54 -4.11 -7.27 14.81
C VAL A 54 -5.20 -8.31 14.67
N LEU A 55 -5.48 -8.80 13.46
CA LEU A 55 -6.50 -9.84 13.24
C LEU A 55 -6.20 -11.11 14.07
N GLU A 56 -4.97 -11.58 14.05
CA GLU A 56 -4.56 -12.77 14.81
C GLU A 56 -4.64 -12.55 16.33
N SER A 57 -4.34 -11.34 16.84
CA SER A 57 -4.50 -11.01 18.26
C SER A 57 -5.96 -11.05 18.71
N MET A 58 -6.90 -10.86 17.76
CA MET A 58 -8.35 -10.98 17.94
C MET A 58 -8.87 -12.40 17.63
N ASN A 59 -7.97 -13.40 17.54
CA ASN A 59 -8.26 -14.79 17.20
C ASN A 59 -8.98 -14.97 15.84
N MET A 60 -8.67 -14.13 14.88
CA MET A 60 -9.24 -14.19 13.53
C MET A 60 -8.25 -14.77 12.53
N ASP A 61 -8.75 -15.51 11.55
CA ASP A 61 -7.95 -15.98 10.42
C ASP A 61 -7.74 -14.85 9.40
N ALA A 62 -6.54 -14.28 9.36
CA ALA A 62 -6.21 -13.20 8.45
C ALA A 62 -6.30 -13.60 6.97
N SER A 63 -6.27 -14.89 6.63
CA SER A 63 -6.39 -15.37 5.25
C SER A 63 -7.77 -15.07 4.64
N LEU A 64 -8.79 -14.97 5.47
CA LEU A 64 -10.17 -14.62 5.08
C LEU A 64 -10.30 -13.15 4.66
N TYR A 65 -9.32 -12.32 5.01
CA TYR A 65 -9.29 -10.87 4.76
C TYR A 65 -8.10 -10.45 3.90
N LYS A 66 -7.45 -11.39 3.21
CA LYS A 66 -6.21 -11.18 2.44
C LYS A 66 -6.33 -10.06 1.41
N GLU A 67 -7.52 -9.83 0.83
CA GLU A 67 -7.76 -8.78 -0.15
C GLU A 67 -7.47 -7.38 0.45
N PHE A 68 -7.82 -7.13 1.71
CA PHE A 68 -7.53 -5.87 2.39
C PHE A 68 -6.04 -5.70 2.68
N LEU A 69 -5.35 -6.78 3.04
CA LEU A 69 -3.91 -6.76 3.30
C LEU A 69 -3.13 -6.50 1.99
N CYS A 70 -3.58 -7.12 0.90
CA CYS A 70 -3.03 -6.87 -0.44
C CYS A 70 -3.34 -5.45 -0.93
N ALA A 71 -4.55 -4.94 -0.69
CA ALA A 71 -4.95 -3.58 -1.02
C ALA A 71 -4.04 -2.54 -0.37
N LEU A 72 -3.72 -2.71 0.91
CA LEU A 72 -2.81 -1.83 1.63
C LEU A 72 -1.40 -1.82 1.00
N GLU A 73 -0.91 -2.98 0.55
CA GLU A 73 0.39 -3.06 -0.12
C GLU A 73 0.33 -2.50 -1.56
N CYS A 74 -0.79 -2.64 -2.28
CA CYS A 74 -1.01 -1.98 -3.56
C CYS A 74 -0.95 -0.45 -3.41
N ILE A 75 -1.62 0.12 -2.39
CA ILE A 75 -1.56 1.54 -2.06
C ILE A 75 -0.13 1.98 -1.74
N HIS A 76 0.60 1.21 -0.95
CA HIS A 76 2.01 1.52 -0.68
C HIS A 76 2.87 1.45 -1.94
N THR A 77 2.61 0.47 -2.81
CA THR A 77 3.42 0.28 -4.02
C THR A 77 3.19 1.37 -5.05
N TYR A 78 1.93 1.80 -5.27
CA TYR A 78 1.67 2.90 -6.19
C TYR A 78 2.41 4.17 -5.77
N SER A 79 2.43 4.47 -4.47
CA SER A 79 3.12 5.66 -3.98
C SER A 79 4.61 5.62 -4.27
N LEU A 80 5.24 4.44 -4.20
CA LEU A 80 6.64 4.27 -4.56
C LEU A 80 6.88 4.39 -6.07
N VAL A 81 5.97 3.85 -6.90
CA VAL A 81 6.07 3.97 -8.36
C VAL A 81 5.98 5.42 -8.81
N HIS A 82 5.06 6.20 -8.22
CA HIS A 82 4.92 7.62 -8.55
C HIS A 82 6.04 8.47 -7.96
N ASP A 83 6.51 8.14 -6.77
CA ASP A 83 7.63 8.81 -6.10
C ASP A 83 8.92 8.74 -6.94
N ASP A 84 9.16 7.60 -7.59
CA ASP A 84 10.33 7.37 -8.43
C ASP A 84 10.32 8.11 -9.78
N LEU A 85 9.18 8.67 -10.22
CA LEU A 85 9.03 9.30 -11.55
C LEU A 85 9.97 10.50 -11.73
N PRO A 86 10.35 10.84 -12.99
CA PRO A 86 11.21 12.00 -13.27
C PRO A 86 10.66 13.35 -12.78
N ALA A 87 9.33 13.47 -12.64
CA ALA A 87 8.68 14.66 -12.10
C ALA A 87 8.63 14.70 -10.56
N MET A 88 9.14 13.68 -9.90
CA MET A 88 9.20 13.50 -8.45
C MET A 88 10.68 13.35 -8.03
N ASP A 89 11.06 12.26 -7.36
CA ASP A 89 12.42 12.03 -6.87
C ASP A 89 13.42 11.67 -7.99
N ASN A 90 12.92 11.27 -9.19
CA ASN A 90 13.71 10.85 -10.36
C ASN A 90 14.73 9.76 -10.04
N ASP A 91 14.32 8.76 -9.27
CA ASP A 91 15.18 7.66 -8.86
C ASP A 91 15.33 6.61 -9.96
N ASP A 92 16.57 6.22 -10.27
CA ASP A 92 16.87 5.16 -11.23
C ASP A 92 16.73 3.76 -10.63
N TYR A 93 16.90 3.62 -9.31
CA TYR A 93 16.91 2.33 -8.61
C TYR A 93 16.09 2.36 -7.33
N ARG A 94 15.33 1.28 -7.10
CA ARG A 94 14.62 1.01 -5.84
C ARG A 94 14.87 -0.43 -5.39
N ARG A 95 15.32 -0.61 -4.15
CA ARG A 95 15.63 -1.93 -3.58
C ARG A 95 16.62 -2.75 -4.42
N GLY A 96 17.53 -2.09 -5.13
CA GLY A 96 18.55 -2.72 -5.99
C GLY A 96 18.07 -3.09 -7.40
N ASN A 97 16.81 -2.84 -7.75
CA ASN A 97 16.26 -3.01 -9.08
C ASN A 97 16.01 -1.65 -9.75
N LEU A 98 15.99 -1.61 -11.08
CA LEU A 98 15.57 -0.42 -11.81
C LEU A 98 14.12 -0.04 -11.40
N THR A 99 13.85 1.25 -11.35
CA THR A 99 12.50 1.76 -11.07
C THR A 99 11.54 1.47 -12.23
N ASN A 100 10.25 1.53 -11.98
CA ASN A 100 9.23 1.16 -12.96
C ASN A 100 9.35 1.97 -14.25
N HIS A 101 9.53 3.30 -14.14
CA HIS A 101 9.66 4.18 -15.31
C HIS A 101 10.93 3.89 -16.13
N LYS A 102 12.00 3.39 -15.53
CA LYS A 102 13.21 2.99 -16.25
C LYS A 102 13.02 1.71 -17.07
N VAL A 103 12.12 0.82 -16.64
CA VAL A 103 11.85 -0.46 -17.33
C VAL A 103 10.73 -0.33 -18.35
N TYR A 104 9.67 0.41 -18.00
CA TYR A 104 8.43 0.46 -18.78
C TYR A 104 8.15 1.82 -19.44
N GLY A 105 8.93 2.84 -19.09
CA GLY A 105 8.69 4.23 -19.52
C GLY A 105 7.71 4.97 -18.62
N ASP A 106 7.78 6.31 -18.64
CA ASP A 106 7.07 7.19 -17.71
C ASP A 106 5.55 7.02 -17.80
N GLY A 107 4.99 6.98 -19.00
CA GLY A 107 3.55 6.87 -19.22
C GLY A 107 2.97 5.57 -18.63
N LEU A 108 3.66 4.43 -18.83
CA LEU A 108 3.18 3.17 -18.30
C LEU A 108 3.39 3.08 -16.78
N ALA A 109 4.44 3.70 -16.24
CA ALA A 109 4.66 3.79 -14.81
C ALA A 109 3.55 4.61 -14.10
N ILE A 110 3.15 5.75 -14.70
CA ILE A 110 2.00 6.53 -14.20
C ILE A 110 0.74 5.65 -14.15
N LEU A 111 0.41 4.98 -15.26
CA LEU A 111 -0.76 4.11 -15.34
C LEU A 111 -0.66 2.90 -14.42
N ALA A 112 0.53 2.35 -14.17
CA ALA A 112 0.73 1.27 -13.23
C ALA A 112 0.44 1.72 -11.79
N GLY A 113 0.85 2.93 -11.41
CA GLY A 113 0.51 3.53 -10.11
C GLY A 113 -1.00 3.77 -9.98
N ASP A 114 -1.64 4.38 -10.97
CA ASP A 114 -3.09 4.60 -11.00
C ASP A 114 -3.87 3.29 -10.91
N GLY A 115 -3.41 2.28 -11.66
CA GLY A 115 -3.97 0.93 -11.66
C GLY A 115 -3.89 0.29 -10.29
N LEU A 116 -2.72 0.32 -9.64
CA LEU A 116 -2.53 -0.23 -8.29
C LEU A 116 -3.40 0.46 -7.25
N LEU A 117 -3.50 1.80 -7.29
CA LEU A 117 -4.33 2.57 -6.38
C LEU A 117 -5.81 2.21 -6.53
N THR A 118 -6.31 2.21 -7.76
CA THR A 118 -7.72 1.90 -8.04
C THR A 118 -8.04 0.43 -7.71
N TYR A 119 -7.14 -0.48 -8.07
CA TYR A 119 -7.29 -1.90 -7.80
C TYR A 119 -7.33 -2.23 -6.30
N ALA A 120 -6.65 -1.46 -5.46
CA ALA A 120 -6.73 -1.62 -4.02
C ALA A 120 -8.18 -1.51 -3.49
N PHE A 121 -8.94 -0.53 -3.98
CA PHE A 121 -10.35 -0.37 -3.58
C PHE A 121 -11.25 -1.46 -4.18
N GLN A 122 -10.95 -1.93 -5.38
CA GLN A 122 -11.62 -3.08 -5.98
C GLN A 122 -11.43 -4.32 -5.09
N LEU A 123 -10.20 -4.65 -4.67
CA LEU A 123 -9.91 -5.77 -3.76
C LEU A 123 -10.72 -5.67 -2.47
N CYS A 124 -10.79 -4.49 -1.82
CA CYS A 124 -11.59 -4.30 -0.62
C CYS A 124 -13.06 -4.62 -0.86
N SER A 125 -13.62 -4.21 -2.00
CA SER A 125 -15.02 -4.43 -2.36
C SER A 125 -15.34 -5.90 -2.65
N GLU A 126 -14.40 -6.65 -3.19
CA GLU A 126 -14.56 -8.05 -3.63
C GLU A 126 -14.43 -9.09 -2.51
N ASN A 127 -13.88 -8.72 -1.33
CA ASN A 127 -13.75 -9.66 -0.21
C ASN A 127 -15.11 -10.28 0.14
N LYS A 128 -15.13 -11.59 0.33
CA LYS A 128 -16.38 -12.36 0.51
C LYS A 128 -16.76 -12.55 1.98
N THR A 129 -15.83 -12.31 2.90
CA THR A 129 -16.02 -12.55 4.34
C THR A 129 -16.50 -11.29 5.07
N ALA A 130 -15.93 -10.13 4.73
CA ALA A 130 -16.27 -8.87 5.36
C ALA A 130 -17.71 -8.44 5.03
N SER A 131 -18.43 -7.95 6.03
CA SER A 131 -19.75 -7.33 5.85
C SER A 131 -19.67 -6.05 5.02
N ALA A 132 -20.77 -5.61 4.44
CA ALA A 132 -20.83 -4.35 3.69
C ALA A 132 -20.34 -3.14 4.52
N ASN A 133 -20.69 -3.09 5.81
CA ASN A 133 -20.25 -2.04 6.71
C ASN A 133 -18.73 -2.08 6.94
N GLN A 134 -18.14 -3.25 7.16
CA GLN A 134 -16.68 -3.39 7.28
C GLN A 134 -15.96 -2.95 6.00
N LYS A 135 -16.47 -3.34 4.82
CA LYS A 135 -15.93 -2.91 3.52
C LYS A 135 -15.93 -1.40 3.38
N ILE A 136 -17.07 -0.74 3.66
CA ILE A 136 -17.19 0.71 3.57
C ILE A 136 -16.22 1.40 4.52
N LYS A 137 -16.16 0.97 5.80
CA LYS A 137 -15.23 1.53 6.78
C LYS A 137 -13.76 1.31 6.39
N ALA A 138 -13.41 0.14 5.87
CA ALA A 138 -12.06 -0.18 5.41
C ALA A 138 -11.66 0.70 4.20
N ILE A 139 -12.55 0.85 3.22
CA ILE A 139 -12.33 1.73 2.06
C ILE A 139 -12.16 3.18 2.52
N GLN A 140 -13.01 3.66 3.43
CA GLN A 140 -12.90 5.00 4.00
C GLN A 140 -11.56 5.20 4.73
N CYS A 141 -11.15 4.25 5.57
CA CYS A 141 -9.87 4.28 6.29
C CYS A 141 -8.70 4.39 5.31
N LEU A 142 -8.63 3.50 4.30
CA LEU A 142 -7.57 3.50 3.30
C LEU A 142 -7.58 4.75 2.43
N ALA A 143 -8.76 5.22 2.00
CA ALA A 143 -8.88 6.43 1.16
C ALA A 143 -8.46 7.69 1.93
N THR A 144 -8.80 7.80 3.22
CA THR A 144 -8.36 8.91 4.08
C THR A 144 -6.85 8.89 4.28
N ALA A 145 -6.29 7.72 4.58
CA ALA A 145 -4.85 7.59 4.85
C ALA A 145 -3.97 7.76 3.59
N ALA A 146 -4.45 7.31 2.43
CA ALA A 146 -3.75 7.47 1.16
C ALA A 146 -3.96 8.85 0.52
N GLY A 147 -5.06 9.52 0.83
CA GLY A 147 -5.56 10.70 0.16
C GLY A 147 -4.86 12.01 0.55
N PRO A 148 -5.48 13.17 0.15
CA PRO A 148 -4.88 14.50 0.34
C PRO A 148 -4.73 14.90 1.81
N GLY A 149 -5.50 14.33 2.72
CA GLY A 149 -5.35 14.52 4.16
C GLY A 149 -4.35 13.58 4.83
N GLY A 150 -3.70 12.69 4.07
CA GLY A 150 -2.75 11.69 4.53
C GLY A 150 -1.48 11.66 3.68
N MET A 151 -1.21 10.49 3.06
CA MET A 151 0.05 10.24 2.35
C MET A 151 0.29 11.20 1.18
N VAL A 152 -0.71 11.46 0.35
CA VAL A 152 -0.58 12.41 -0.79
C VAL A 152 -0.30 13.82 -0.30
N GLY A 153 -0.99 14.27 0.76
CA GLY A 153 -0.71 15.59 1.37
C GLY A 153 0.69 15.67 1.98
N GLY A 154 1.14 14.60 2.65
CA GLY A 154 2.49 14.50 3.18
C GLY A 154 3.56 14.54 2.07
N GLN A 155 3.33 13.87 0.95
CA GLN A 155 4.23 13.89 -0.22
C GLN A 155 4.27 15.27 -0.88
N ALA A 156 3.12 15.92 -1.03
CA ALA A 156 3.06 17.29 -1.56
C ALA A 156 3.84 18.27 -0.65
N PHE A 157 3.72 18.11 0.66
CA PHE A 157 4.46 18.94 1.61
C PHE A 157 5.98 18.65 1.56
N ASP A 158 6.36 17.39 1.35
CA ASP A 158 7.77 17.00 1.18
C ASP A 158 8.40 17.72 -0.02
N LEU A 159 7.79 17.61 -1.21
CA LEU A 159 8.22 18.32 -2.43
C LEU A 159 8.32 19.84 -2.24
N LEU A 160 7.31 20.44 -1.60
CA LEU A 160 7.31 21.89 -1.33
C LEU A 160 8.39 22.32 -0.32
N SER A 161 8.93 21.39 0.45
CA SER A 161 9.93 21.60 1.48
C SER A 161 11.36 21.33 1.02
N GLU A 162 11.55 20.79 -0.18
CA GLU A 162 12.87 20.52 -0.74
C GLU A 162 13.77 21.76 -0.74
N GLY A 163 15.01 21.56 -0.28
CA GLY A 163 15.98 22.64 -0.16
C GLY A 163 15.70 23.68 0.93
N LYS A 164 14.63 23.48 1.74
CA LYS A 164 14.26 24.39 2.83
C LYS A 164 14.59 23.78 4.20
N HIS A 165 14.90 24.63 5.16
CA HIS A 165 14.97 24.22 6.57
C HIS A 165 13.57 24.37 7.18
N ILE A 166 12.94 23.25 7.53
CA ILE A 166 11.61 23.27 8.17
C ILE A 166 11.73 23.01 9.69
N PRO A 167 10.88 23.64 10.53
CA PRO A 167 10.83 23.39 11.96
C PRO A 167 10.44 21.95 12.29
N LEU A 168 10.83 21.50 13.50
CA LEU A 168 10.52 20.12 13.97
C LEU A 168 9.02 19.79 13.91
N GLU A 169 8.14 20.74 14.22
CA GLU A 169 6.69 20.51 14.21
C GLU A 169 6.17 20.27 12.78
N GLU A 170 6.68 20.99 11.80
CA GLU A 170 6.35 20.78 10.39
C GLU A 170 6.91 19.43 9.89
N LEU A 171 8.13 19.05 10.30
CA LEU A 171 8.70 17.74 10.00
C LEU A 171 7.87 16.59 10.57
N LYS A 172 7.29 16.74 11.76
CA LYS A 172 6.35 15.77 12.34
C LYS A 172 5.08 15.64 11.49
N VAL A 173 4.53 16.75 11.01
CA VAL A 173 3.35 16.75 10.11
C VAL A 173 3.69 16.02 8.81
N LEU A 174 4.82 16.33 8.19
CA LEU A 174 5.30 15.69 6.98
C LEU A 174 5.40 14.17 7.15
N HIS A 175 6.15 13.71 8.17
CA HIS A 175 6.32 12.27 8.43
C HIS A 175 5.02 11.60 8.86
N GLY A 176 4.18 12.31 9.61
CA GLY A 176 2.84 11.83 9.99
C GLY A 176 1.97 11.53 8.77
N GLY A 177 1.95 12.41 7.79
CA GLY A 177 1.25 12.24 6.52
C GLY A 177 1.95 11.22 5.61
N LYS A 178 3.15 11.53 5.13
CA LYS A 178 3.87 10.72 4.12
C LYS A 178 4.03 9.25 4.54
N THR A 179 4.30 9.01 5.80
CA THR A 179 4.62 7.65 6.30
C THR A 179 3.64 7.14 7.35
N GLY A 180 3.34 7.96 8.35
CA GLY A 180 2.55 7.56 9.54
C GLY A 180 1.11 7.17 9.20
N ALA A 181 0.47 7.88 8.27
CA ALA A 181 -0.92 7.67 7.91
C ALA A 181 -1.21 6.22 7.50
N LEU A 182 -0.39 5.62 6.62
CA LEU A 182 -0.57 4.22 6.22
C LEU A 182 -0.19 3.20 7.30
N PHE A 183 0.69 3.54 8.24
CA PHE A 183 0.95 2.68 9.40
C PHE A 183 -0.24 2.65 10.35
N ASN A 184 -0.83 3.81 10.63
CA ASN A 184 -2.04 3.89 11.43
C ASN A 184 -3.21 3.17 10.76
N ALA A 185 -3.39 3.36 9.45
CA ALA A 185 -4.39 2.66 8.67
C ALA A 185 -4.22 1.13 8.71
N ALA A 186 -2.99 0.63 8.74
CA ALA A 186 -2.73 -0.80 8.85
C ALA A 186 -3.27 -1.41 10.15
N ILE A 187 -3.15 -0.69 11.26
CA ILE A 187 -3.70 -1.12 12.57
C ILE A 187 -5.22 -0.95 12.59
N GLU A 188 -5.71 0.22 12.17
CA GLU A 188 -7.14 0.54 12.14
C GLU A 188 -7.92 -0.43 11.24
N LEU A 189 -7.36 -0.82 10.11
CA LEU A 189 -7.92 -1.82 9.20
C LEU A 189 -8.15 -3.17 9.91
N GLY A 190 -7.18 -3.63 10.69
CA GLY A 190 -7.33 -4.85 11.50
C GLY A 190 -8.45 -4.75 12.53
N LEU A 191 -8.59 -3.58 13.20
CA LEU A 191 -9.67 -3.33 14.17
C LEU A 191 -11.05 -3.27 13.48
N ILE A 192 -11.15 -2.59 12.32
CA ILE A 192 -12.41 -2.54 11.54
C ILE A 192 -12.85 -3.95 11.13
N LEU A 193 -11.93 -4.77 10.63
CA LEU A 193 -12.22 -6.11 10.15
C LEU A 193 -12.56 -7.08 11.30
N SER A 194 -12.02 -6.85 12.49
CA SER A 194 -12.32 -7.66 13.68
C SER A 194 -13.61 -7.23 14.40
N ASN A 195 -14.30 -6.18 13.95
CA ASN A 195 -15.42 -5.55 14.67
C ASN A 195 -15.05 -5.09 16.09
N ALA A 196 -13.77 -4.81 16.34
CA ALA A 196 -13.37 -4.23 17.62
C ALA A 196 -13.97 -2.82 17.75
N GLU A 197 -14.70 -2.59 18.84
CA GLU A 197 -15.21 -1.24 19.15
C GLU A 197 -14.03 -0.34 19.54
N LYS A 198 -14.06 0.91 19.09
CA LYS A 198 -13.16 1.94 19.63
C LYS A 198 -13.70 2.29 21.05
N GLU A 199 -12.96 1.89 22.08
CA GLU A 199 -13.17 2.44 23.42
C GLU A 199 -12.81 3.94 23.48
#